data_1abc2bf6db93b6f51c9aff8b56f266c2
#
_entry.id   1abc2bf6db93b6f51c9aff8b56f266c2
#
_cell.length_a   1.000
_cell.length_b   1.000
_cell.length_c   1.000
_cell.angle_alpha   90.00
_cell.angle_beta   90.00
_cell.angle_gamma   90.00
#
_symmetry.space_group_name_H-M   'P 1'
#
loop_
_entity.id
_entity.type
_entity.pdbx_description
1 polymer ?
#
loop_
_entity_poly.entity_id
_entity_poly.type
_entity_poly.pdbx_seq_one_letter_code
_entity_poly.pdbx_strand_id
1 'polypeptide(L)'
;MIAKYRDFLQGILPLAVFSALWCLLIRHLSVQWTVNPQYSFGWFGPVLCAYLLFIRWTDRPAPEPAKSRGTEWLFWIAAFAFLPTWLVEQPNPDWRLVSWLLTLEVVILSLCAFYFLGGRSWLRHFALSICLIFSVIPWPGDAETFVIQGLMQVAASVTAELLNLFSIPALQHGNLIEVKTGVIGIDEACSGIRSLQATLMVSLFLGELYRATWLRRLVLVLLGVIVAFLCNAGRTFLLCWIGAKSGIESLSKWHDPAGFTILGICFVVLWGLAALLVGRPPRLQPSKQSTLRPIPRGLMIGLGTWLLVSVVGTEVWYRAHEGKETRHWSFDWPVMKEHFSEVVIPERLGDERHGGSWTDSDGSRWMAFFVKWVAGPPRSRILARLHRPEVCLPAAGYKLEADRGTITISAKDLSIPFHALEFDYDGQHVFVFYCLWEDRREAGEQPRIRDDWDHRLVGLESVIFGERNLGQQTLEIVISGYATPQQAEGALRRQMVSLIKT
;
A
#
# COMPACT_ATOMS: atom_id res chain seq x y z
N MET A 1 24.14 -10.55 44.80
CA MET A 1 23.80 -11.25 43.57
C MET A 1 22.35 -11.03 43.17
N ILE A 2 21.36 -11.23 44.01
CA ILE A 2 19.91 -11.06 43.74
C ILE A 2 19.55 -9.63 43.32
N ALA A 3 20.09 -8.59 43.94
CA ALA A 3 19.82 -7.20 43.60
C ALA A 3 20.33 -6.86 42.17
N LYS A 4 21.53 -7.28 41.80
CA LYS A 4 22.14 -7.06 40.48
C LYS A 4 21.38 -7.81 39.38
N TYR A 5 20.87 -9.00 39.65
CA TYR A 5 20.01 -9.77 38.77
C TYR A 5 18.62 -9.13 38.61
N ARG A 6 18.11 -8.55 39.69
CA ARG A 6 16.85 -7.80 39.69
C ARG A 6 16.93 -6.54 38.84
N ASP A 7 18.03 -5.78 38.90
CA ASP A 7 18.23 -4.55 38.13
C ASP A 7 18.47 -4.85 36.64
N PHE A 8 19.16 -5.95 36.33
CA PHE A 8 19.35 -6.46 34.99
C PHE A 8 18.00 -6.84 34.33
N LEU A 9 17.14 -7.59 35.02
CA LEU A 9 15.80 -7.94 34.54
C LEU A 9 14.89 -6.70 34.38
N GLN A 10 15.07 -5.64 35.18
CA GLN A 10 14.31 -4.41 35.08
C GLN A 10 14.59 -3.64 33.78
N GLY A 11 15.78 -3.78 33.21
CA GLY A 11 16.14 -3.17 31.92
C GLY A 11 15.77 -4.03 30.72
N ILE A 12 15.93 -5.36 30.83
CA ILE A 12 15.75 -6.27 29.70
C ILE A 12 14.27 -6.51 29.38
N LEU A 13 13.43 -6.67 30.39
CA LEU A 13 12.01 -6.99 30.17
C LEU A 13 11.28 -5.93 29.33
N PRO A 14 11.35 -4.62 29.64
CA PRO A 14 10.75 -3.59 28.77
C PRO A 14 11.34 -3.61 27.37
N LEU A 15 12.67 -3.77 27.25
CA LEU A 15 13.32 -3.83 25.95
C LEU A 15 12.80 -5.01 25.11
N ALA A 16 12.71 -6.20 25.71
CA ALA A 16 12.21 -7.40 25.02
C ALA A 16 10.75 -7.25 24.58
N VAL A 17 9.87 -6.75 25.46
CA VAL A 17 8.45 -6.57 25.17
C VAL A 17 8.24 -5.55 24.04
N PHE A 18 8.91 -4.39 24.11
CA PHE A 18 8.79 -3.38 23.05
C PHE A 18 9.48 -3.81 21.75
N SER A 19 10.62 -4.51 21.82
CA SER A 19 11.23 -5.09 20.62
C SER A 19 10.28 -6.08 19.93
N ALA A 20 9.64 -6.97 20.69
CA ALA A 20 8.65 -7.90 20.14
C ALA A 20 7.46 -7.14 19.51
N LEU A 21 6.94 -6.13 20.19
CA LEU A 21 5.83 -5.30 19.69
C LEU A 21 6.18 -4.60 18.36
N TRP A 22 7.37 -3.99 18.29
CA TRP A 22 7.85 -3.36 17.07
C TRP A 22 8.17 -4.37 15.96
N CYS A 23 8.70 -5.55 16.30
CA CYS A 23 8.91 -6.62 15.31
C CYS A 23 7.58 -7.10 14.70
N LEU A 24 6.51 -7.23 15.50
CA LEU A 24 5.19 -7.57 14.99
C LEU A 24 4.67 -6.51 14.01
N LEU A 25 4.79 -5.23 14.37
CA LEU A 25 4.41 -4.12 13.49
C LEU A 25 5.23 -4.11 12.19
N ILE A 26 6.56 -4.20 12.29
CA ILE A 26 7.45 -4.20 11.12
C ILE A 26 7.15 -5.41 10.24
N ARG A 27 6.95 -6.59 10.81
CA ARG A 27 6.55 -7.79 10.05
C ARG A 27 5.26 -7.56 9.27
N HIS A 28 4.24 -6.96 9.87
CA HIS A 28 3.00 -6.62 9.21
C HIS A 28 3.23 -5.63 8.04
N LEU A 29 3.85 -4.48 8.32
CA LEU A 29 4.08 -3.45 7.31
C LEU A 29 5.04 -3.89 6.20
N SER A 30 6.00 -4.77 6.51
CA SER A 30 7.00 -5.25 5.55
C SER A 30 6.39 -6.00 4.36
N VAL A 31 5.22 -6.60 4.51
CA VAL A 31 4.51 -7.24 3.40
C VAL A 31 4.17 -6.20 2.34
N GLN A 32 3.58 -5.08 2.74
CA GLN A 32 3.27 -3.96 1.84
C GLN A 32 4.52 -3.35 1.20
N TRP A 33 5.59 -3.14 1.98
CA TRP A 33 6.84 -2.58 1.49
C TRP A 33 7.57 -3.49 0.49
N THR A 34 7.33 -4.79 0.55
CA THR A 34 7.95 -5.78 -0.35
C THR A 34 7.12 -5.97 -1.61
N VAL A 35 5.79 -6.06 -1.46
CA VAL A 35 4.87 -6.42 -2.54
C VAL A 35 4.51 -5.22 -3.40
N ASN A 36 4.27 -4.05 -2.77
CA ASN A 36 3.93 -2.84 -3.49
C ASN A 36 5.18 -1.97 -3.76
N PRO A 37 5.65 -1.86 -5.03
CA PRO A 37 6.82 -1.07 -5.38
C PRO A 37 6.74 0.39 -4.94
N GLN A 38 5.52 0.95 -4.85
CA GLN A 38 5.29 2.32 -4.40
C GLN A 38 5.78 2.54 -2.96
N TYR A 39 5.60 1.55 -2.09
CA TYR A 39 5.96 1.62 -0.67
C TYR A 39 7.33 1.01 -0.34
N SER A 40 8.16 0.66 -1.32
CA SER A 40 9.48 0.05 -1.09
C SER A 40 10.42 0.89 -0.22
N PHE A 41 10.25 2.22 -0.20
CA PHE A 41 10.98 3.12 0.69
C PHE A 41 10.64 2.90 2.18
N GLY A 42 9.53 2.24 2.49
CA GLY A 42 9.06 1.96 3.85
C GLY A 42 10.07 1.18 4.70
N TRP A 43 10.93 0.37 4.07
CA TRP A 43 12.02 -0.33 4.75
C TRP A 43 13.00 0.61 5.47
N PHE A 44 13.12 1.86 5.03
CA PHE A 44 13.96 2.86 5.70
C PHE A 44 13.30 3.41 6.97
N GLY A 45 11.97 3.38 7.09
CA GLY A 45 11.24 3.95 8.23
C GLY A 45 11.72 3.48 9.60
N PRO A 46 11.73 2.15 9.88
CA PRO A 46 12.23 1.63 11.15
C PRO A 46 13.69 1.98 11.42
N VAL A 47 14.53 1.98 10.38
CA VAL A 47 15.97 2.34 10.49
C VAL A 47 16.12 3.81 10.89
N LEU A 48 15.38 4.71 10.25
CA LEU A 48 15.41 6.14 10.57
C LEU A 48 14.83 6.43 11.95
N CYS A 49 13.76 5.75 12.36
CA CYS A 49 13.21 5.83 13.72
C CYS A 49 14.26 5.39 14.76
N ALA A 50 14.89 4.24 14.55
CA ALA A 50 15.92 3.73 15.45
C ALA A 50 17.14 4.66 15.54
N TYR A 51 17.58 5.21 14.40
CA TYR A 51 18.68 6.16 14.34
C TYR A 51 18.35 7.46 15.11
N LEU A 52 17.15 8.01 14.92
CA LEU A 52 16.72 9.19 15.68
C LEU A 52 16.62 8.89 17.17
N LEU A 53 16.07 7.73 17.56
CA LEU A 53 16.01 7.32 18.96
C LEU A 53 17.43 7.19 19.57
N PHE A 54 18.36 6.61 18.82
CA PHE A 54 19.76 6.49 19.26
C PHE A 54 20.41 7.85 19.51
N ILE A 55 20.28 8.79 18.57
CA ILE A 55 20.80 10.15 18.72
C ILE A 55 20.14 10.87 19.90
N ARG A 56 18.80 10.78 19.98
CA ARG A 56 18.02 11.42 21.04
C ARG A 56 18.31 10.79 22.41
N TRP A 57 18.75 9.54 22.44
CA TRP A 57 19.12 8.89 23.70
C TRP A 57 20.36 9.52 24.33
N THR A 58 21.30 10.02 23.55
CA THR A 58 22.56 10.59 24.05
C THR A 58 22.35 11.92 24.78
N ASP A 59 21.35 12.71 24.36
CA ASP A 59 21.07 14.04 24.91
C ASP A 59 19.68 14.14 25.59
N ARG A 60 19.18 12.99 26.07
CA ARG A 60 17.90 12.92 26.76
C ARG A 60 17.86 13.84 27.99
N PRO A 61 16.74 14.52 28.26
CA PRO A 61 16.58 15.35 29.44
C PRO A 61 16.58 14.54 30.73
N ALA A 62 16.81 15.19 31.85
CA ALA A 62 16.66 14.56 33.16
C ALA A 62 15.21 14.05 33.34
N PRO A 63 15.02 12.85 33.92
CA PRO A 63 13.68 12.29 34.10
C PRO A 63 12.88 13.04 35.15
N GLU A 64 11.66 13.41 34.80
CA GLU A 64 10.68 14.05 35.68
C GLU A 64 9.78 13.03 36.38
N PRO A 65 9.16 13.36 37.52
CA PRO A 65 8.14 12.52 38.13
C PRO A 65 6.97 12.31 37.19
N ALA A 66 6.66 11.05 36.89
CA ALA A 66 5.54 10.69 36.05
C ALA A 66 4.57 9.79 36.85
N LYS A 67 3.51 10.36 37.35
CA LYS A 67 2.35 9.62 37.87
C LYS A 67 1.11 10.20 37.22
N SER A 68 0.48 9.44 36.34
CA SER A 68 -0.79 9.81 35.74
C SER A 68 -1.62 8.56 35.53
N ARG A 69 -2.73 8.48 36.27
CA ARG A 69 -3.74 7.43 36.05
C ARG A 69 -4.25 7.43 34.61
N GLY A 70 -4.38 8.62 33.99
CA GLY A 70 -4.78 8.73 32.59
C GLY A 70 -3.82 8.07 31.62
N THR A 71 -2.49 8.16 31.86
CA THR A 71 -1.51 7.44 31.03
C THR A 71 -1.58 5.93 31.22
N GLU A 72 -1.83 5.44 32.44
CA GLU A 72 -2.03 4.00 32.68
C GLU A 72 -3.30 3.49 32.00
N TRP A 73 -4.41 4.24 32.04
CA TRP A 73 -5.62 3.91 31.31
C TRP A 73 -5.38 3.89 29.79
N LEU A 74 -4.72 4.92 29.24
CA LEU A 74 -4.39 4.98 27.81
C LEU A 74 -3.50 3.80 27.39
N PHE A 75 -2.53 3.43 28.22
CA PHE A 75 -1.67 2.27 28.00
C PHE A 75 -2.48 0.98 27.90
N TRP A 76 -3.39 0.74 28.85
CA TRP A 76 -4.22 -0.48 28.83
C TRP A 76 -5.27 -0.47 27.72
N ILE A 77 -5.86 0.69 27.38
CA ILE A 77 -6.76 0.80 26.22
C ILE A 77 -6.03 0.40 24.95
N ALA A 78 -4.83 0.94 24.70
CA ALA A 78 -4.04 0.57 23.52
C ALA A 78 -3.59 -0.90 23.57
N ALA A 79 -3.21 -1.42 24.74
CA ALA A 79 -2.86 -2.82 24.88
C ALA A 79 -4.02 -3.78 24.60
N PHE A 80 -5.22 -3.48 25.11
CA PHE A 80 -6.39 -4.32 24.86
C PHE A 80 -6.93 -4.20 23.44
N ALA A 81 -6.81 -3.04 22.81
CA ALA A 81 -7.16 -2.84 21.40
C ALA A 81 -6.29 -3.68 20.46
N PHE A 82 -5.07 -4.02 20.85
CA PHE A 82 -4.15 -4.84 20.05
C PHE A 82 -4.75 -6.19 19.63
N LEU A 83 -5.48 -6.89 20.50
CA LEU A 83 -6.06 -8.20 20.18
C LEU A 83 -7.09 -8.12 19.04
N PRO A 84 -8.17 -7.30 19.11
CA PRO A 84 -9.12 -7.22 18.02
C PRO A 84 -8.48 -6.70 16.72
N THR A 85 -7.55 -5.73 16.79
CA THR A 85 -6.84 -5.23 15.63
C THR A 85 -5.99 -6.32 14.99
N TRP A 86 -5.23 -7.09 15.78
CA TRP A 86 -4.40 -8.20 15.33
C TRP A 86 -5.24 -9.35 14.75
N LEU A 87 -6.40 -9.63 15.36
CA LEU A 87 -7.32 -10.66 14.86
C LEU A 87 -7.92 -10.28 13.50
N VAL A 88 -8.33 -9.02 13.32
CA VAL A 88 -8.90 -8.51 12.06
C VAL A 88 -7.83 -8.40 10.97
N GLU A 89 -6.60 -8.08 11.32
CA GLU A 89 -5.47 -7.94 10.39
C GLU A 89 -5.16 -9.25 9.66
N GLN A 90 -5.19 -10.38 10.35
CA GLN A 90 -4.78 -11.68 9.78
C GLN A 90 -5.50 -12.05 8.48
N PRO A 91 -6.84 -11.98 8.37
CA PRO A 91 -7.54 -12.22 7.12
C PRO A 91 -7.58 -11.00 6.20
N ASN A 92 -7.23 -9.80 6.68
CA ASN A 92 -7.36 -8.54 5.94
C ASN A 92 -6.05 -7.73 5.88
N PRO A 93 -4.93 -8.31 5.41
CA PRO A 93 -3.62 -7.64 5.37
C PRO A 93 -3.57 -6.45 4.40
N ASP A 94 -4.53 -6.35 3.49
CA ASP A 94 -4.74 -5.25 2.55
C ASP A 94 -5.55 -4.09 3.15
N TRP A 95 -6.20 -4.28 4.29
CA TRP A 95 -7.02 -3.23 4.91
C TRP A 95 -6.15 -2.18 5.60
N ARG A 96 -5.86 -1.12 4.89
CA ARG A 96 -4.91 -0.08 5.30
C ARG A 96 -5.26 0.61 6.62
N LEU A 97 -6.57 0.79 6.92
CA LEU A 97 -7.00 1.37 8.20
C LEU A 97 -6.60 0.51 9.40
N VAL A 98 -6.57 -0.81 9.25
CA VAL A 98 -6.10 -1.73 10.31
C VAL A 98 -4.60 -1.53 10.54
N SER A 99 -3.81 -1.32 9.47
CA SER A 99 -2.38 -0.97 9.59
C SER A 99 -2.16 0.34 10.35
N TRP A 100 -3.00 1.35 10.09
CA TRP A 100 -2.98 2.62 10.84
C TRP A 100 -3.33 2.44 12.31
N LEU A 101 -4.36 1.63 12.63
CA LEU A 101 -4.76 1.34 14.01
C LEU A 101 -3.65 0.58 14.76
N LEU A 102 -3.11 -0.47 14.17
CA LEU A 102 -2.02 -1.25 14.76
C LEU A 102 -0.79 -0.36 15.04
N THR A 103 -0.43 0.50 14.09
CA THR A 103 0.68 1.44 14.28
C THR A 103 0.37 2.44 15.40
N LEU A 104 -0.84 2.96 15.46
CA LEU A 104 -1.27 3.89 16.51
C LEU A 104 -1.16 3.25 17.89
N GLU A 105 -1.59 2.01 18.05
CA GLU A 105 -1.47 1.24 19.29
C GLU A 105 -0.01 1.09 19.72
N VAL A 106 0.86 0.66 18.80
CA VAL A 106 2.30 0.49 19.07
C VAL A 106 2.96 1.81 19.45
N VAL A 107 2.61 2.89 18.75
CA VAL A 107 3.13 4.24 19.03
C VAL A 107 2.63 4.74 20.39
N ILE A 108 1.35 4.60 20.71
CA ILE A 108 0.79 4.99 22.01
C ILE A 108 1.48 4.23 23.15
N LEU A 109 1.61 2.91 23.04
CA LEU A 109 2.30 2.09 24.03
C LEU A 109 3.75 2.53 24.23
N SER A 110 4.47 2.82 23.13
CA SER A 110 5.85 3.30 23.17
C SER A 110 5.96 4.70 23.84
N LEU A 111 5.06 5.61 23.49
CA LEU A 111 5.01 6.95 24.09
C LEU A 111 4.66 6.90 25.59
N CYS A 112 3.73 6.03 25.99
CA CYS A 112 3.44 5.79 27.41
C CYS A 112 4.65 5.24 28.15
N ALA A 113 5.42 4.32 27.54
CA ALA A 113 6.65 3.82 28.13
C ALA A 113 7.68 4.93 28.36
N PHE A 114 7.91 5.80 27.38
CA PHE A 114 8.80 6.96 27.54
C PHE A 114 8.29 7.94 28.60
N TYR A 115 6.97 8.12 28.70
CA TYR A 115 6.38 8.90 29.77
C TYR A 115 6.65 8.30 31.16
N PHE A 116 6.52 6.99 31.33
CA PHE A 116 6.82 6.32 32.61
C PHE A 116 8.31 6.40 32.96
N LEU A 117 9.20 6.33 31.96
CA LEU A 117 10.65 6.41 32.15
C LEU A 117 11.13 7.80 32.56
N GLY A 118 10.55 8.89 32.00
CA GLY A 118 11.09 10.22 32.18
C GLY A 118 10.09 11.37 32.16
N GLY A 119 8.79 11.10 32.26
CA GLY A 119 7.76 12.12 32.34
C GLY A 119 7.47 12.84 31.03
N ARG A 120 6.89 14.02 31.16
CA ARG A 120 6.45 14.85 30.02
C ARG A 120 7.62 15.32 29.15
N SER A 121 8.79 15.56 29.75
CA SER A 121 10.00 15.96 29.04
C SER A 121 10.46 14.89 28.08
N TRP A 122 10.46 13.61 28.49
CA TRP A 122 10.82 12.47 27.64
C TRP A 122 9.77 12.24 26.55
N LEU A 123 8.49 12.32 26.89
CA LEU A 123 7.43 12.20 25.91
C LEU A 123 7.64 13.19 24.75
N ARG A 124 7.85 14.47 25.05
CA ARG A 124 8.08 15.50 24.03
C ARG A 124 9.40 15.30 23.28
N HIS A 125 10.43 14.79 23.95
CA HIS A 125 11.75 14.62 23.38
C HIS A 125 11.80 13.46 22.36
N PHE A 126 11.09 12.36 22.61
CA PHE A 126 11.11 11.15 21.78
C PHE A 126 9.91 11.02 20.84
N ALA A 127 8.84 11.79 21.05
CA ALA A 127 7.58 11.61 20.33
C ALA A 127 7.75 11.61 18.81
N LEU A 128 8.46 12.57 18.26
CA LEU A 128 8.59 12.69 16.81
C LEU A 128 9.43 11.57 16.20
N SER A 129 10.47 11.11 16.93
CA SER A 129 11.30 9.98 16.50
C SER A 129 10.50 8.70 16.41
N ILE A 130 9.50 8.49 17.27
CA ILE A 130 8.59 7.35 17.26
C ILE A 130 7.50 7.55 16.20
N CYS A 131 6.89 8.73 16.16
CA CYS A 131 5.81 9.06 15.22
C CYS A 131 6.26 9.07 13.75
N LEU A 132 7.57 9.13 13.46
CA LEU A 132 8.07 9.06 12.09
C LEU A 132 7.59 7.79 11.35
N ILE A 133 7.31 6.70 12.06
CA ILE A 133 6.81 5.46 11.46
C ILE A 133 5.49 5.65 10.70
N PHE A 134 4.65 6.64 11.06
CA PHE A 134 3.44 6.93 10.32
C PHE A 134 3.67 7.36 8.86
N SER A 135 4.86 7.88 8.55
CA SER A 135 5.20 8.30 7.19
C SER A 135 5.39 7.15 6.20
N VAL A 136 5.50 5.91 6.68
CA VAL A 136 5.73 4.71 5.86
C VAL A 136 4.54 3.75 5.84
N ILE A 137 3.42 4.14 6.44
CA ILE A 137 2.19 3.37 6.36
C ILE A 137 1.50 3.67 5.03
N PRO A 138 0.99 2.65 4.32
CA PRO A 138 0.18 2.86 3.13
C PRO A 138 -1.02 3.77 3.42
N TRP A 139 -1.24 4.73 2.52
CA TRP A 139 -2.36 5.66 2.66
C TRP A 139 -3.70 4.95 2.45
N PRO A 140 -4.81 5.46 3.04
CA PRO A 140 -6.14 4.95 2.74
C PRO A 140 -6.41 4.97 1.23
N GLY A 141 -7.01 3.89 0.70
CA GLY A 141 -7.10 3.64 -0.75
C GLY A 141 -7.70 4.79 -1.54
N ASP A 142 -8.85 5.31 -1.10
CA ASP A 142 -9.54 6.40 -1.80
C ASP A 142 -8.72 7.70 -1.83
N ALA A 143 -8.10 8.04 -0.69
CA ALA A 143 -7.24 9.23 -0.61
C ALA A 143 -6.00 9.08 -1.50
N GLU A 144 -5.42 7.88 -1.53
CA GLU A 144 -4.27 7.59 -2.38
C GLU A 144 -4.63 7.69 -3.86
N THR A 145 -5.71 7.03 -4.28
CA THR A 145 -6.17 7.05 -5.68
C THR A 145 -6.46 8.48 -6.15
N PHE A 146 -7.12 9.28 -5.31
CA PHE A 146 -7.37 10.69 -5.62
C PHE A 146 -6.07 11.48 -5.84
N VAL A 147 -5.08 11.31 -4.96
CA VAL A 147 -3.78 12.00 -5.09
C VAL A 147 -3.01 11.50 -6.31
N ILE A 148 -2.99 10.18 -6.56
CA ILE A 148 -2.31 9.59 -7.72
C ILE A 148 -2.89 10.14 -9.02
N GLN A 149 -4.21 10.10 -9.19
CA GLN A 149 -4.87 10.58 -10.41
C GLN A 149 -4.62 12.07 -10.63
N GLY A 150 -4.71 12.89 -9.57
CA GLY A 150 -4.39 14.31 -9.64
C GLY A 150 -2.95 14.57 -10.07
N LEU A 151 -2.00 13.84 -9.49
CA LEU A 151 -0.58 13.96 -9.83
C LEU A 151 -0.30 13.51 -11.27
N MET A 152 -0.92 12.44 -11.74
CA MET A 152 -0.79 11.94 -13.13
C MET A 152 -1.25 12.97 -14.12
N GLN A 153 -2.44 13.56 -13.93
CA GLN A 153 -3.01 14.59 -14.81
C GLN A 153 -2.12 15.84 -14.88
N VAL A 154 -1.68 16.33 -13.71
CA VAL A 154 -0.83 17.52 -13.65
C VAL A 154 0.55 17.23 -14.27
N ALA A 155 1.13 16.05 -14.02
CA ALA A 155 2.39 15.63 -14.62
C ALA A 155 2.27 15.52 -16.15
N ALA A 156 1.15 14.99 -16.68
CA ALA A 156 0.89 14.92 -18.11
C ALA A 156 0.79 16.32 -18.73
N SER A 157 0.02 17.21 -18.11
CA SER A 157 -0.16 18.58 -18.59
C SER A 157 1.17 19.35 -18.65
N VAL A 158 1.92 19.35 -17.54
CA VAL A 158 3.23 20.04 -17.48
C VAL A 158 4.20 19.44 -18.49
N THR A 159 4.19 18.11 -18.66
CA THR A 159 5.09 17.44 -19.62
C THR A 159 4.74 17.77 -21.06
N ALA A 160 3.46 17.77 -21.44
CA ALA A 160 3.03 18.13 -22.79
C ALA A 160 3.40 19.57 -23.12
N GLU A 161 3.17 20.51 -22.20
CA GLU A 161 3.57 21.91 -22.37
C GLU A 161 5.10 22.08 -22.54
N LEU A 162 5.88 21.37 -21.72
CA LEU A 162 7.34 21.40 -21.84
C LEU A 162 7.79 20.82 -23.18
N LEU A 163 7.23 19.70 -23.63
CA LEU A 163 7.58 19.11 -24.95
C LEU A 163 7.28 20.10 -26.08
N ASN A 164 6.12 20.74 -26.08
CA ASN A 164 5.74 21.75 -27.07
C ASN A 164 6.70 22.95 -27.03
N LEU A 165 7.10 23.41 -25.85
CA LEU A 165 8.09 24.49 -25.70
C LEU A 165 9.44 24.12 -26.33
N PHE A 166 9.83 22.85 -26.28
CA PHE A 166 11.06 22.33 -26.93
C PHE A 166 10.83 21.87 -28.39
N SER A 167 9.74 22.33 -29.04
CA SER A 167 9.42 22.04 -30.43
C SER A 167 9.18 20.54 -30.72
N ILE A 168 8.77 19.77 -29.74
CA ILE A 168 8.29 18.40 -29.90
C ILE A 168 6.75 18.43 -29.80
N PRO A 169 6.02 18.26 -30.92
CA PRO A 169 4.56 18.26 -30.88
C PRO A 169 4.05 17.18 -29.94
N ALA A 170 3.28 17.58 -28.95
CA ALA A 170 2.71 16.70 -27.95
C ALA A 170 1.27 17.13 -27.64
N LEU A 171 0.35 16.18 -27.61
CA LEU A 171 -1.05 16.39 -27.26
C LEU A 171 -1.42 15.55 -26.05
N GLN A 172 -2.06 16.18 -25.07
CA GLN A 172 -2.51 15.48 -23.87
C GLN A 172 -3.94 14.97 -24.03
N HIS A 173 -4.14 13.68 -23.72
CA HIS A 173 -5.44 13.03 -23.59
C HIS A 173 -5.53 12.37 -22.21
N GLY A 174 -6.06 13.08 -21.20
CA GLY A 174 -6.08 12.61 -19.83
C GLY A 174 -4.67 12.40 -19.27
N ASN A 175 -4.30 11.16 -18.99
CA ASN A 175 -2.97 10.76 -18.51
C ASN A 175 -2.03 10.30 -19.63
N LEU A 176 -2.48 10.41 -20.89
CA LEU A 176 -1.69 10.04 -22.06
C LEU A 176 -1.11 11.28 -22.74
N ILE A 177 0.08 11.12 -23.29
CA ILE A 177 0.74 12.12 -24.13
C ILE A 177 0.96 11.50 -25.50
N GLU A 178 0.29 11.99 -26.50
CA GLU A 178 0.49 11.62 -27.87
C GLU A 178 1.66 12.42 -28.45
N VAL A 179 2.64 11.71 -29.00
CA VAL A 179 3.81 12.26 -29.68
C VAL A 179 3.96 11.60 -31.03
N LYS A 180 4.80 12.15 -31.92
CA LYS A 180 4.98 11.63 -33.29
C LYS A 180 5.29 10.11 -33.36
N THR A 181 5.94 9.55 -32.37
CA THR A 181 6.33 8.14 -32.31
C THR A 181 5.26 7.20 -31.73
N GLY A 182 4.17 7.73 -31.22
CA GLY A 182 3.04 7.00 -30.63
C GLY A 182 2.54 7.65 -29.34
N VAL A 183 1.77 6.88 -28.55
CA VAL A 183 1.16 7.34 -27.30
C VAL A 183 1.97 6.87 -26.11
N ILE A 184 2.31 7.79 -25.20
CA ILE A 184 3.06 7.51 -23.95
C ILE A 184 2.10 7.70 -22.79
N GLY A 185 1.81 6.61 -22.06
CA GLY A 185 1.02 6.64 -20.84
C GLY A 185 1.84 7.09 -19.63
N ILE A 186 1.27 8.01 -18.85
CA ILE A 186 1.78 8.34 -17.52
C ILE A 186 1.06 7.44 -16.53
N ASP A 187 1.66 6.32 -16.22
CA ASP A 187 1.14 5.33 -15.29
C ASP A 187 1.35 5.73 -13.82
N GLU A 188 0.86 4.91 -12.90
CA GLU A 188 1.01 5.11 -11.46
C GLU A 188 2.48 5.21 -11.05
N ALA A 189 3.38 4.45 -11.67
CA ALA A 189 4.82 4.48 -11.39
C ALA A 189 5.46 5.81 -11.80
N CYS A 190 4.86 6.52 -12.77
CA CYS A 190 5.27 7.83 -13.26
C CYS A 190 4.52 9.00 -12.60
N SER A 191 3.50 8.74 -11.77
CA SER A 191 2.73 9.77 -11.05
C SER A 191 3.57 10.63 -10.09
N GLY A 192 4.68 10.08 -9.60
CA GLY A 192 5.54 10.71 -8.61
C GLY A 192 5.11 10.51 -7.16
N ILE A 193 4.05 9.73 -6.91
CA ILE A 193 3.56 9.48 -5.55
C ILE A 193 4.63 8.84 -4.65
N ARG A 194 5.45 7.91 -5.19
CA ARG A 194 6.57 7.30 -4.45
C ARG A 194 7.60 8.34 -4.01
N SER A 195 7.99 9.25 -4.91
CA SER A 195 8.95 10.31 -4.59
C SER A 195 8.35 11.30 -3.59
N LEU A 196 7.06 11.63 -3.70
CA LEU A 196 6.35 12.49 -2.76
C LEU A 196 6.34 11.89 -1.34
N GLN A 197 5.94 10.64 -1.20
CA GLN A 197 5.88 9.96 0.10
C GLN A 197 7.27 9.78 0.72
N ALA A 198 8.27 9.35 -0.07
CA ALA A 198 9.64 9.22 0.39
C ALA A 198 10.23 10.58 0.81
N THR A 199 9.93 11.64 0.07
CA THR A 199 10.37 13.00 0.37
C THR A 199 9.72 13.55 1.63
N LEU A 200 8.44 13.24 1.87
CA LEU A 200 7.75 13.55 3.12
C LEU A 200 8.46 12.89 4.32
N MET A 201 8.77 11.60 4.23
CA MET A 201 9.52 10.88 5.26
C MET A 201 10.88 11.52 5.52
N VAL A 202 11.64 11.82 4.46
CA VAL A 202 12.98 12.43 4.57
C VAL A 202 12.90 13.84 5.15
N SER A 203 11.92 14.65 4.76
CA SER A 203 11.70 15.99 5.30
C SER A 203 11.42 15.97 6.81
N LEU A 204 10.57 15.06 7.26
CA LEU A 204 10.27 14.87 8.69
C LEU A 204 11.50 14.39 9.45
N PHE A 205 12.24 13.42 8.88
CA PHE A 205 13.49 12.92 9.45
C PHE A 205 14.54 14.03 9.59
N LEU A 206 14.80 14.80 8.53
CA LEU A 206 15.77 15.89 8.56
C LEU A 206 15.33 17.01 9.52
N GLY A 207 14.03 17.33 9.52
CA GLY A 207 13.48 18.28 10.47
C GLY A 207 13.71 17.89 11.93
N GLU A 208 13.64 16.59 12.25
CA GLU A 208 13.96 16.10 13.59
C GLU A 208 15.46 16.02 13.85
N LEU A 209 16.24 15.54 12.88
CA LEU A 209 17.69 15.44 12.97
C LEU A 209 18.35 16.79 13.24
N TYR A 210 17.89 17.83 12.56
CA TYR A 210 18.37 19.21 12.71
C TYR A 210 17.69 19.96 13.87
N ARG A 211 16.73 19.32 14.58
CA ARG A 211 15.94 19.93 15.67
C ARG A 211 15.26 21.24 15.24
N ALA A 212 14.74 21.24 14.03
CA ALA A 212 14.05 22.40 13.48
C ALA A 212 12.83 22.76 14.33
N THR A 213 12.53 24.07 14.43
CA THR A 213 11.26 24.52 14.99
C THR A 213 10.09 24.02 14.16
N TRP A 214 8.88 23.95 14.74
CA TRP A 214 7.71 23.42 14.04
C TRP A 214 7.46 24.14 12.71
N LEU A 215 7.66 25.48 12.67
CA LEU A 215 7.48 26.27 11.45
C LEU A 215 8.53 25.90 10.37
N ARG A 216 9.80 25.77 10.76
CA ARG A 216 10.86 25.35 9.82
C ARG A 216 10.64 23.93 9.31
N ARG A 217 10.10 23.02 10.14
CA ARG A 217 9.70 21.67 9.70
C ARG A 217 8.59 21.72 8.67
N LEU A 218 7.56 22.55 8.93
CA LEU A 218 6.47 22.73 7.97
C LEU A 218 7.00 23.27 6.63
N VAL A 219 7.85 24.30 6.67
CA VAL A 219 8.49 24.86 5.48
C VAL A 219 9.31 23.80 4.75
N LEU A 220 10.09 22.97 5.48
CA LEU A 220 10.89 21.91 4.88
C LEU A 220 10.01 20.84 4.21
N VAL A 221 8.88 20.48 4.81
CA VAL A 221 7.91 19.54 4.22
C VAL A 221 7.29 20.14 2.96
N LEU A 222 6.85 21.41 2.98
CA LEU A 222 6.27 22.08 1.81
C LEU A 222 7.28 22.19 0.66
N LEU A 223 8.52 22.59 0.97
CA LEU A 223 9.61 22.59 -0.03
C LEU A 223 9.89 21.19 -0.55
N GLY A 224 9.82 20.17 0.30
CA GLY A 224 9.95 18.78 -0.09
C GLY A 224 8.90 18.35 -1.10
N VAL A 225 7.64 18.71 -0.90
CA VAL A 225 6.56 18.46 -1.86
C VAL A 225 6.86 19.11 -3.21
N ILE A 226 7.28 20.39 -3.19
CA ILE A 226 7.64 21.12 -4.42
C ILE A 226 8.82 20.44 -5.13
N VAL A 227 9.87 20.09 -4.41
CA VAL A 227 11.05 19.39 -4.97
C VAL A 227 10.66 18.06 -5.57
N ALA A 228 9.86 17.24 -4.87
CA ALA A 228 9.39 15.95 -5.39
C ALA A 228 8.59 16.13 -6.67
N PHE A 229 7.70 17.11 -6.72
CA PHE A 229 6.90 17.41 -7.92
C PHE A 229 7.78 17.87 -9.10
N LEU A 230 8.67 18.85 -8.89
CA LEU A 230 9.56 19.35 -9.95
C LEU A 230 10.49 18.28 -10.48
N CYS A 231 11.07 17.48 -9.62
CA CYS A 231 11.91 16.35 -9.99
C CYS A 231 11.13 15.30 -10.79
N ASN A 232 9.88 15.00 -10.38
CA ASN A 232 9.06 14.06 -11.14
C ASN A 232 8.64 14.61 -12.49
N ALA A 233 8.25 15.88 -12.58
CA ALA A 233 7.95 16.54 -13.85
C ALA A 233 9.16 16.50 -14.80
N GLY A 234 10.36 16.75 -14.28
CA GLY A 234 11.61 16.63 -15.06
C GLY A 234 11.89 15.19 -15.54
N ARG A 235 11.60 14.18 -14.69
CA ARG A 235 11.70 12.77 -15.08
C ARG A 235 10.72 12.43 -16.19
N THR A 236 9.46 12.78 -16.00
CA THR A 236 8.41 12.48 -16.97
C THR A 236 8.70 13.16 -18.31
N PHE A 237 9.13 14.42 -18.28
CA PHE A 237 9.59 15.14 -19.46
C PHE A 237 10.77 14.42 -20.14
N LEU A 238 11.80 14.03 -19.41
CA LEU A 238 12.95 13.31 -19.95
C LEU A 238 12.56 11.99 -20.61
N LEU A 239 11.70 11.20 -19.97
CA LEU A 239 11.20 9.93 -20.51
C LEU A 239 10.38 10.17 -21.80
N CYS A 240 9.46 11.12 -21.80
CA CYS A 240 8.67 11.46 -22.99
C CYS A 240 9.55 12.01 -24.12
N TRP A 241 10.58 12.80 -23.80
CA TRP A 241 11.55 13.27 -24.79
C TRP A 241 12.31 12.10 -25.44
N ILE A 242 12.80 11.15 -24.63
CA ILE A 242 13.48 9.96 -25.13
C ILE A 242 12.53 9.14 -26.00
N GLY A 243 11.28 8.92 -25.56
CA GLY A 243 10.26 8.22 -26.31
C GLY A 243 9.97 8.87 -27.66
N ALA A 244 9.82 10.21 -27.69
CA ALA A 244 9.58 10.97 -28.90
C ALA A 244 10.73 10.94 -29.92
N LYS A 245 11.98 10.84 -29.44
CA LYS A 245 13.18 10.83 -30.32
C LYS A 245 13.69 9.46 -30.69
N SER A 246 13.64 8.52 -29.75
CA SER A 246 14.29 7.19 -29.87
C SER A 246 13.29 6.03 -29.95
N GLY A 247 11.99 6.33 -29.97
CA GLY A 247 10.93 5.33 -29.98
C GLY A 247 10.50 4.87 -28.60
N ILE A 248 9.25 4.41 -28.50
CA ILE A 248 8.60 4.03 -27.23
C ILE A 248 9.32 2.84 -26.55
N GLU A 249 9.90 1.92 -27.31
CA GLU A 249 10.65 0.76 -26.78
C GLU A 249 11.84 1.16 -25.89
N SER A 250 12.41 2.35 -26.11
CA SER A 250 13.54 2.85 -25.33
C SER A 250 13.13 3.24 -23.91
N LEU A 251 11.84 3.48 -23.63
CA LEU A 251 11.33 3.92 -22.33
C LEU A 251 11.63 2.90 -21.23
N SER A 252 11.47 1.61 -21.51
CA SER A 252 11.68 0.53 -20.53
C SER A 252 13.12 0.52 -19.96
N LYS A 253 14.12 0.90 -20.78
CA LYS A 253 15.52 0.94 -20.38
C LYS A 253 15.84 2.12 -19.47
N TRP A 254 15.15 3.25 -19.63
CA TRP A 254 15.43 4.49 -18.91
C TRP A 254 14.53 4.71 -17.70
N HIS A 255 13.40 3.97 -17.62
CA HIS A 255 12.40 4.16 -16.58
C HIS A 255 12.98 4.01 -15.17
N ASP A 256 13.63 2.89 -14.86
CA ASP A 256 14.16 2.61 -13.52
C ASP A 256 15.38 3.47 -13.16
N PRO A 257 16.41 3.62 -14.05
CA PRO A 257 17.52 4.54 -13.78
C PRO A 257 17.07 5.98 -13.51
N ALA A 258 16.13 6.50 -14.28
CA ALA A 258 15.57 7.83 -14.05
C ALA A 258 14.86 7.94 -12.69
N GLY A 259 14.13 6.89 -12.28
CA GLY A 259 13.46 6.84 -10.98
C GLY A 259 14.44 6.91 -9.80
N PHE A 260 15.50 6.12 -9.82
CA PHE A 260 16.52 6.14 -8.76
C PHE A 260 17.32 7.45 -8.73
N THR A 261 17.66 8.00 -9.89
CA THR A 261 18.36 9.28 -9.99
C THR A 261 17.56 10.40 -9.34
N ILE A 262 16.26 10.45 -9.60
CA ILE A 262 15.37 11.46 -9.02
C ILE A 262 15.28 11.35 -7.50
N LEU A 263 15.15 10.16 -6.95
CA LEU A 263 15.14 9.98 -5.49
C LEU A 263 16.45 10.48 -4.88
N GLY A 264 17.59 10.21 -5.53
CA GLY A 264 18.91 10.73 -5.11
C GLY A 264 18.96 12.26 -5.14
N ILE A 265 18.50 12.88 -6.22
CA ILE A 265 18.44 14.35 -6.35
C ILE A 265 17.54 14.95 -5.26
N CYS A 266 16.33 14.40 -5.06
CA CYS A 266 15.42 14.86 -4.01
C CYS A 266 16.09 14.83 -2.63
N PHE A 267 16.78 13.73 -2.32
CA PHE A 267 17.49 13.59 -1.05
C PHE A 267 18.59 14.65 -0.87
N VAL A 268 19.45 14.86 -1.87
CA VAL A 268 20.54 15.85 -1.82
C VAL A 268 20.00 17.27 -1.70
N VAL A 269 18.98 17.61 -2.49
CA VAL A 269 18.34 18.94 -2.44
C VAL A 269 17.70 19.19 -1.08
N LEU A 270 16.97 18.22 -0.54
CA LEU A 270 16.35 18.33 0.78
C LEU A 270 17.38 18.48 1.90
N TRP A 271 18.48 17.73 1.81
CA TRP A 271 19.58 17.86 2.75
C TRP A 271 20.18 19.28 2.72
N GLY A 272 20.42 19.80 1.51
CA GLY A 272 20.88 21.18 1.32
C GLY A 272 19.89 22.21 1.88
N LEU A 273 18.60 22.07 1.59
CA LEU A 273 17.54 22.92 2.12
C LEU A 273 17.45 22.86 3.67
N ALA A 274 17.56 21.68 4.26
CA ALA A 274 17.60 21.55 5.71
C ALA A 274 18.81 22.24 6.31
N ALA A 275 19.99 22.12 5.70
CA ALA A 275 21.19 22.80 6.13
C ALA A 275 21.08 24.34 6.02
N LEU A 276 20.43 24.84 4.97
CA LEU A 276 20.20 26.27 4.74
C LEU A 276 19.17 26.86 5.72
N LEU A 277 18.06 26.14 5.94
CA LEU A 277 16.95 26.64 6.78
C LEU A 277 17.23 26.56 8.28
N VAL A 278 17.97 25.56 8.71
CA VAL A 278 18.16 25.25 10.12
C VAL A 278 19.60 25.48 10.56
N GLY A 279 20.56 25.41 9.63
CA GLY A 279 21.98 25.52 9.90
C GLY A 279 22.62 24.17 10.19
N ARG A 280 23.62 24.14 11.08
CA ARG A 280 24.31 22.91 11.44
C ARG A 280 23.50 22.09 12.45
N PRO A 281 23.51 20.75 12.35
CA PRO A 281 22.89 19.92 13.38
C PRO A 281 23.51 20.23 14.75
N PRO A 282 22.71 20.27 15.80
CA PRO A 282 23.19 20.62 17.13
C PRO A 282 24.26 19.60 17.59
N ARG A 283 25.32 20.11 18.24
CA ARG A 283 26.29 19.23 18.88
C ARG A 283 25.59 18.43 19.99
N LEU A 284 25.76 17.11 19.96
CA LEU A 284 25.24 16.24 20.99
C LEU A 284 25.94 16.57 22.33
N GLN A 285 25.19 17.02 23.31
CA GLN A 285 25.70 17.16 24.67
C GLN A 285 25.31 15.90 25.45
N PRO A 286 26.27 15.08 25.89
CA PRO A 286 25.95 13.91 26.66
C PRO A 286 25.14 14.28 27.88
N SER A 287 23.99 13.63 28.06
CA SER A 287 23.19 13.79 29.27
C SER A 287 24.02 13.44 30.50
N LYS A 288 23.98 14.31 31.53
CA LYS A 288 24.50 13.90 32.84
C LYS A 288 23.78 12.63 33.25
N GLN A 289 24.55 11.59 33.65
CA GLN A 289 24.03 10.27 34.02
C GLN A 289 22.94 10.44 35.09
N SER A 290 21.69 10.34 34.67
CA SER A 290 20.55 10.28 35.57
C SER A 290 20.08 8.82 35.63
N THR A 291 19.84 8.34 36.84
CA THR A 291 19.29 7.00 37.04
C THR A 291 17.95 6.87 36.36
N LEU A 292 17.83 5.88 35.45
CA LEU A 292 16.59 5.57 34.78
C LEU A 292 15.51 5.18 35.79
N ARG A 293 14.32 5.68 35.64
CA ARG A 293 13.20 5.21 36.43
C ARG A 293 12.72 3.88 35.85
N PRO A 294 12.52 2.86 36.68
CA PRO A 294 11.99 1.61 36.16
C PRO A 294 10.51 1.78 35.80
N ILE A 295 10.12 1.24 34.65
CA ILE A 295 8.69 1.08 34.33
C ILE A 295 8.11 0.06 35.33
N PRO A 296 6.89 0.26 35.82
CA PRO A 296 6.25 -0.69 36.73
C PRO A 296 6.25 -2.10 36.15
N ARG A 297 6.83 -3.07 36.87
CA ARG A 297 6.96 -4.45 36.40
C ARG A 297 5.62 -5.07 36.01
N GLY A 298 4.59 -4.78 36.82
CA GLY A 298 3.23 -5.27 36.54
C GLY A 298 2.72 -4.89 35.16
N LEU A 299 3.02 -3.63 34.70
CA LEU A 299 2.65 -3.19 33.34
C LEU A 299 3.40 -3.98 32.28
N MET A 300 4.71 -4.24 32.47
CA MET A 300 5.52 -4.95 31.48
C MET A 300 5.18 -6.43 31.40
N ILE A 301 4.99 -7.07 32.55
CA ILE A 301 4.55 -8.49 32.61
C ILE A 301 3.16 -8.60 32.00
N GLY A 302 2.23 -7.72 32.40
CA GLY A 302 0.87 -7.70 31.88
C GLY A 302 0.83 -7.49 30.35
N LEU A 303 1.56 -6.51 29.83
CA LEU A 303 1.67 -6.29 28.39
C LEU A 303 2.30 -7.49 27.67
N GLY A 304 3.43 -8.02 28.17
CA GLY A 304 4.10 -9.15 27.55
C GLY A 304 3.23 -10.40 27.52
N THR A 305 2.53 -10.71 28.64
CA THR A 305 1.57 -11.82 28.70
C THR A 305 0.40 -11.58 27.74
N TRP A 306 -0.15 -10.36 27.72
CA TRP A 306 -1.26 -10.03 26.82
C TRP A 306 -0.89 -10.14 25.34
N LEU A 307 0.29 -9.65 24.94
CA LEU A 307 0.80 -9.81 23.58
C LEU A 307 0.97 -11.28 23.21
N LEU A 308 1.54 -12.08 24.13
CA LEU A 308 1.70 -13.51 23.90
C LEU A 308 0.35 -14.21 23.73
N VAL A 309 -0.62 -13.93 24.61
CA VAL A 309 -1.99 -14.46 24.50
C VAL A 309 -2.67 -14.01 23.22
N SER A 310 -2.50 -12.74 22.84
CA SER A 310 -3.09 -12.21 21.61
C SER A 310 -2.52 -12.90 20.36
N VAL A 311 -1.20 -13.03 20.25
CA VAL A 311 -0.54 -13.64 19.08
C VAL A 311 -0.82 -15.14 19.03
N VAL A 312 -0.61 -15.86 20.13
CA VAL A 312 -0.82 -17.30 20.17
C VAL A 312 -2.31 -17.66 20.04
N GLY A 313 -3.18 -16.93 20.74
CA GLY A 313 -4.63 -17.16 20.65
C GLY A 313 -5.17 -16.92 19.23
N THR A 314 -4.75 -15.86 18.57
CA THR A 314 -5.09 -15.59 17.16
C THR A 314 -4.58 -16.71 16.24
N GLU A 315 -3.34 -17.15 16.43
CA GLU A 315 -2.75 -18.23 15.63
C GLU A 315 -3.50 -19.56 15.82
N VAL A 316 -3.83 -19.91 17.06
CA VAL A 316 -4.62 -21.12 17.39
C VAL A 316 -6.02 -21.04 16.77
N TRP A 317 -6.65 -19.87 16.85
CA TRP A 317 -7.96 -19.64 16.25
C TRP A 317 -7.96 -19.93 14.75
N TYR A 318 -7.06 -19.32 14.00
CA TYR A 318 -7.02 -19.49 12.54
C TYR A 318 -6.57 -20.90 12.15
N ARG A 319 -5.56 -21.49 12.80
CA ARG A 319 -5.13 -22.88 12.50
C ARG A 319 -6.21 -23.91 12.74
N ALA A 320 -7.08 -23.70 13.72
CA ALA A 320 -8.19 -24.61 13.98
C ALA A 320 -9.24 -24.61 12.85
N HIS A 321 -9.21 -23.58 11.98
CA HIS A 321 -10.16 -23.41 10.87
C HIS A 321 -9.51 -23.57 9.49
N GLU A 322 -8.19 -23.67 9.39
CA GLU A 322 -7.45 -23.91 8.15
C GLU A 322 -7.75 -25.33 7.62
N GLY A 323 -7.68 -25.53 6.30
CA GLY A 323 -7.77 -26.82 5.64
C GLY A 323 -9.17 -27.37 5.45
N LYS A 324 -10.23 -26.58 5.61
CA LYS A 324 -11.59 -26.99 5.23
C LYS A 324 -11.77 -26.85 3.72
N GLU A 325 -12.55 -27.79 3.12
CA GLU A 325 -12.80 -27.82 1.68
C GLU A 325 -13.35 -26.48 1.18
N THR A 326 -12.75 -25.99 0.10
CA THR A 326 -13.12 -24.76 -0.59
C THR A 326 -13.55 -25.08 -2.01
N ARG A 327 -14.44 -24.28 -2.59
CA ARG A 327 -14.86 -24.45 -3.99
C ARG A 327 -13.87 -23.75 -4.90
N HIS A 328 -13.29 -24.52 -5.81
CA HIS A 328 -12.38 -24.04 -6.83
C HIS A 328 -13.07 -24.08 -8.20
N TRP A 329 -12.73 -23.10 -9.03
CA TRP A 329 -13.08 -23.11 -10.45
C TRP A 329 -11.89 -22.61 -11.27
N SER A 330 -11.88 -22.93 -12.54
CA SER A 330 -10.84 -22.51 -13.47
C SER A 330 -11.45 -21.98 -14.76
N PHE A 331 -10.66 -21.22 -15.52
CA PHE A 331 -11.08 -20.66 -16.79
C PHE A 331 -10.65 -21.58 -17.93
N ASP A 332 -11.62 -21.98 -18.79
CA ASP A 332 -11.37 -22.81 -19.98
C ASP A 332 -11.19 -21.91 -21.19
N TRP A 333 -9.99 -21.92 -21.74
CA TRP A 333 -9.61 -21.03 -22.81
C TRP A 333 -10.23 -21.46 -24.14
N PRO A 334 -10.90 -20.56 -24.90
CA PRO A 334 -11.55 -20.89 -26.16
C PRO A 334 -10.54 -20.92 -27.32
N VAL A 335 -9.55 -21.80 -27.22
CA VAL A 335 -8.43 -21.92 -28.17
C VAL A 335 -8.89 -22.19 -29.61
N MET A 336 -10.08 -22.79 -29.78
CA MET A 336 -10.67 -23.11 -31.09
C MET A 336 -11.43 -21.92 -31.74
N LYS A 337 -11.55 -20.77 -31.06
CA LYS A 337 -12.20 -19.58 -31.62
C LYS A 337 -11.31 -18.87 -32.63
N GLU A 338 -11.96 -18.19 -33.57
CA GLU A 338 -11.25 -17.43 -34.61
C GLU A 338 -10.34 -16.35 -34.00
N HIS A 339 -9.16 -16.21 -34.58
CA HIS A 339 -8.15 -15.24 -34.16
C HIS A 339 -7.77 -15.33 -32.68
N PHE A 340 -7.80 -16.54 -32.08
CA PHE A 340 -7.29 -16.69 -30.72
C PHE A 340 -5.78 -16.41 -30.70
N SER A 341 -5.38 -15.53 -29.80
CA SER A 341 -3.96 -15.24 -29.52
C SER A 341 -3.71 -15.15 -28.03
N GLU A 342 -2.60 -15.71 -27.59
CA GLU A 342 -2.16 -15.58 -26.20
C GLU A 342 -1.66 -14.15 -25.92
N VAL A 343 -2.06 -13.60 -24.77
CA VAL A 343 -1.60 -12.32 -24.26
C VAL A 343 -0.65 -12.59 -23.10
N VAL A 344 0.57 -12.04 -23.19
CA VAL A 344 1.60 -12.25 -22.16
C VAL A 344 1.29 -11.41 -20.94
N ILE A 345 1.16 -12.06 -19.79
CA ILE A 345 0.99 -11.41 -18.48
C ILE A 345 2.35 -11.42 -17.74
N PRO A 346 2.78 -10.29 -17.14
CA PRO A 346 4.04 -10.22 -16.40
C PRO A 346 4.15 -11.22 -15.25
N GLU A 347 5.33 -11.81 -15.06
CA GLU A 347 5.58 -12.89 -14.07
C GLU A 347 5.28 -12.54 -12.62
N ARG A 348 5.29 -11.27 -12.26
CA ARG A 348 5.05 -10.80 -10.89
C ARG A 348 3.57 -10.79 -10.49
N LEU A 349 2.63 -10.99 -11.43
CA LEU A 349 1.21 -10.78 -11.17
C LEU A 349 0.50 -11.96 -10.50
N GLY A 350 1.03 -13.16 -10.51
CA GLY A 350 0.39 -14.31 -9.87
C GLY A 350 1.18 -15.61 -10.02
N ASP A 351 0.72 -16.65 -9.33
CA ASP A 351 1.32 -17.97 -9.38
C ASP A 351 0.94 -18.70 -10.68
N GLU A 352 -0.33 -18.63 -11.08
CA GLU A 352 -0.84 -19.04 -12.38
C GLU A 352 -1.41 -17.82 -13.10
N ARG A 353 -1.08 -17.64 -14.38
CA ARG A 353 -1.51 -16.48 -15.16
C ARG A 353 -1.66 -16.82 -16.61
N HIS A 354 -2.78 -16.49 -17.18
CA HIS A 354 -3.09 -16.69 -18.58
C HIS A 354 -3.87 -15.51 -19.14
N GLY A 355 -3.53 -15.07 -20.33
CA GLY A 355 -4.25 -14.05 -21.08
C GLY A 355 -4.54 -14.53 -22.48
N GLY A 356 -5.68 -14.13 -23.03
CA GLY A 356 -6.05 -14.47 -24.38
C GLY A 356 -7.00 -13.46 -24.99
N SER A 357 -6.94 -13.32 -26.31
CA SER A 357 -7.88 -12.54 -27.09
C SER A 357 -8.43 -13.38 -28.23
N TRP A 358 -9.69 -13.17 -28.59
CA TRP A 358 -10.38 -13.85 -29.68
C TRP A 358 -11.50 -12.98 -30.26
N THR A 359 -11.97 -13.39 -31.44
CA THR A 359 -13.18 -12.81 -32.05
C THR A 359 -14.31 -13.84 -31.97
N ASP A 360 -15.49 -13.41 -31.57
CA ASP A 360 -16.67 -14.26 -31.57
C ASP A 360 -17.38 -14.29 -32.92
N SER A 361 -18.28 -15.24 -33.11
CA SER A 361 -19.03 -15.45 -34.34
C SER A 361 -19.90 -14.26 -34.78
N ASP A 362 -20.24 -13.36 -33.85
CA ASP A 362 -20.98 -12.13 -34.11
C ASP A 362 -20.06 -10.93 -34.43
N GLY A 363 -18.75 -11.13 -34.52
CA GLY A 363 -17.75 -10.11 -34.80
C GLY A 363 -17.29 -9.32 -33.58
N SER A 364 -17.81 -9.58 -32.39
CA SER A 364 -17.34 -8.97 -31.14
C SER A 364 -15.95 -9.43 -30.78
N ARG A 365 -15.14 -8.52 -30.23
CA ARG A 365 -13.77 -8.82 -29.79
C ARG A 365 -13.74 -9.00 -28.28
N TRP A 366 -13.09 -10.08 -27.87
CA TRP A 366 -12.96 -10.47 -26.49
C TRP A 366 -11.50 -10.53 -26.10
N MET A 367 -11.21 -10.09 -24.89
CA MET A 367 -9.92 -10.27 -24.24
C MET A 367 -10.18 -10.70 -22.82
N ALA A 368 -9.46 -11.72 -22.36
CA ALA A 368 -9.58 -12.20 -20.98
C ALA A 368 -8.21 -12.31 -20.32
N PHE A 369 -8.18 -11.98 -19.03
CA PHE A 369 -7.01 -12.13 -18.16
C PHE A 369 -7.44 -12.92 -16.92
N PHE A 370 -6.80 -14.05 -16.72
CA PHE A 370 -7.00 -14.90 -15.55
C PHE A 370 -5.70 -14.99 -14.75
N VAL A 371 -5.76 -14.63 -13.48
CA VAL A 371 -4.62 -14.71 -12.57
C VAL A 371 -5.06 -15.38 -11.29
N LYS A 372 -4.27 -16.36 -10.83
CA LYS A 372 -4.53 -17.11 -9.61
C LYS A 372 -3.34 -17.05 -8.68
N TRP A 373 -3.63 -16.86 -7.40
CA TRP A 373 -2.69 -16.93 -6.30
C TRP A 373 -3.06 -18.07 -5.39
N VAL A 374 -2.11 -18.95 -5.14
CA VAL A 374 -2.30 -20.13 -4.28
C VAL A 374 -2.52 -19.66 -2.83
N ALA A 375 -3.35 -20.40 -2.10
CA ALA A 375 -3.54 -20.20 -0.66
C ALA A 375 -2.20 -20.17 0.09
N GLY A 376 -2.01 -19.18 0.94
CA GLY A 376 -0.74 -19.02 1.64
C GLY A 376 -0.50 -17.61 2.19
N PRO A 377 0.74 -17.10 2.10
CA PRO A 377 1.12 -15.88 2.80
C PRO A 377 0.29 -14.64 2.38
N PRO A 378 0.19 -13.61 3.24
CA PRO A 378 -0.65 -12.42 3.05
C PRO A 378 -0.41 -11.65 1.74
N ARG A 379 0.76 -11.85 1.09
CA ARG A 379 1.12 -11.20 -0.19
C ARG A 379 0.12 -11.47 -1.32
N SER A 380 -0.44 -12.68 -1.37
CA SER A 380 -1.37 -13.08 -2.43
C SER A 380 -2.62 -12.21 -2.43
N ARG A 381 -3.19 -11.94 -1.26
CA ARG A 381 -4.36 -11.09 -1.12
C ARG A 381 -4.09 -9.64 -1.49
N ILE A 382 -2.92 -9.11 -1.14
CA ILE A 382 -2.52 -7.76 -1.51
C ILE A 382 -2.35 -7.64 -3.02
N LEU A 383 -1.64 -8.60 -3.66
CA LEU A 383 -1.40 -8.60 -5.11
C LEU A 383 -2.70 -8.69 -5.90
N ALA A 384 -3.62 -9.58 -5.51
CA ALA A 384 -4.91 -9.74 -6.17
C ALA A 384 -5.75 -8.46 -6.20
N ARG A 385 -5.55 -7.57 -5.23
CA ARG A 385 -6.30 -6.31 -5.08
C ARG A 385 -5.57 -5.07 -5.58
N LEU A 386 -4.30 -5.19 -5.95
CA LEU A 386 -3.55 -4.07 -6.55
C LEU A 386 -3.95 -3.82 -7.99
N HIS A 387 -4.35 -4.86 -8.73
CA HIS A 387 -4.73 -4.75 -10.13
C HIS A 387 -6.24 -4.61 -10.26
N ARG A 388 -6.71 -3.40 -10.56
CA ARG A 388 -8.12 -3.07 -10.74
C ARG A 388 -8.35 -2.32 -12.05
N PRO A 389 -9.34 -2.73 -12.88
CA PRO A 389 -9.60 -2.11 -14.17
C PRO A 389 -9.86 -0.59 -14.09
N GLU A 390 -10.58 -0.15 -13.06
CA GLU A 390 -10.88 1.26 -12.86
C GLU A 390 -9.65 2.15 -12.57
N VAL A 391 -8.52 1.53 -12.23
CA VAL A 391 -7.24 2.21 -12.02
C VAL A 391 -6.31 2.04 -13.23
N CYS A 392 -6.24 0.82 -13.79
CA CYS A 392 -5.29 0.46 -14.84
C CYS A 392 -5.74 0.93 -16.23
N LEU A 393 -7.03 0.81 -16.55
CA LEU A 393 -7.53 1.16 -17.89
C LEU A 393 -7.50 2.67 -18.16
N PRO A 394 -7.83 3.56 -17.21
CA PRO A 394 -7.62 5.00 -17.43
C PRO A 394 -6.17 5.37 -17.72
N ALA A 395 -5.20 4.66 -17.09
CA ALA A 395 -3.79 4.83 -17.41
C ALA A 395 -3.42 4.36 -18.83
N ALA A 396 -4.20 3.43 -19.38
CA ALA A 396 -4.07 2.96 -20.76
C ALA A 396 -4.92 3.75 -21.78
N GLY A 397 -5.55 4.86 -21.36
CA GLY A 397 -6.30 5.76 -22.24
C GLY A 397 -7.80 5.50 -22.34
N TYR A 398 -8.30 4.54 -21.59
CA TYR A 398 -9.72 4.28 -21.50
C TYR A 398 -10.38 5.33 -20.59
N LYS A 399 -11.48 5.93 -21.05
CA LYS A 399 -12.26 6.86 -20.24
C LYS A 399 -13.41 6.10 -19.59
N LEU A 400 -13.45 6.05 -18.25
CA LEU A 400 -14.56 5.45 -17.53
C LEU A 400 -15.83 6.30 -17.75
N GLU A 401 -16.86 5.70 -18.36
CA GLU A 401 -18.15 6.34 -18.59
C GLU A 401 -19.17 5.99 -17.52
N ALA A 402 -19.23 4.73 -17.11
CA ALA A 402 -20.14 4.28 -16.07
C ALA A 402 -19.59 3.11 -15.25
N ASP A 403 -19.82 3.19 -13.94
CA ASP A 403 -19.73 2.07 -13.02
C ASP A 403 -21.16 1.51 -12.82
N ARG A 404 -21.40 0.29 -13.28
CA ARG A 404 -22.73 -0.34 -13.26
C ARG A 404 -22.92 -1.26 -12.05
N GLY A 405 -21.92 -1.32 -11.18
CA GLY A 405 -21.96 -2.14 -9.98
C GLY A 405 -21.76 -3.63 -10.26
N THR A 406 -22.18 -4.45 -9.31
CA THR A 406 -21.98 -5.89 -9.36
C THR A 406 -23.14 -6.60 -10.01
N ILE A 407 -22.84 -7.43 -11.02
CA ILE A 407 -23.75 -8.38 -11.65
C ILE A 407 -23.36 -9.82 -11.26
N THR A 408 -24.32 -10.68 -11.03
CA THR A 408 -24.05 -12.09 -10.74
C THR A 408 -24.32 -12.93 -11.98
N ILE A 409 -23.36 -13.76 -12.35
CA ILE A 409 -23.44 -14.67 -13.48
C ILE A 409 -23.44 -16.10 -12.96
N SER A 410 -24.51 -16.85 -13.26
CA SER A 410 -24.59 -18.27 -12.93
C SER A 410 -23.90 -19.10 -14.01
N ALA A 411 -22.91 -19.86 -13.62
CA ALA A 411 -22.22 -20.83 -14.47
C ALA A 411 -22.24 -22.19 -13.76
N LYS A 412 -23.01 -23.13 -14.29
CA LYS A 412 -23.29 -24.44 -13.66
C LYS A 412 -23.90 -24.26 -12.27
N ASP A 413 -23.24 -24.71 -11.21
CA ASP A 413 -23.63 -24.61 -9.79
C ASP A 413 -22.96 -23.44 -9.05
N LEU A 414 -22.22 -22.57 -9.78
CA LEU A 414 -21.54 -21.41 -9.24
C LEU A 414 -22.26 -20.12 -9.58
N SER A 415 -22.29 -19.21 -8.61
CA SER A 415 -22.72 -17.82 -8.77
C SER A 415 -21.49 -16.92 -8.67
N ILE A 416 -21.03 -16.41 -9.82
CA ILE A 416 -19.79 -15.62 -9.90
C ILE A 416 -20.15 -14.14 -10.01
N PRO A 417 -19.76 -13.31 -9.04
CA PRO A 417 -19.99 -11.86 -9.09
C PRO A 417 -18.96 -11.20 -9.97
N PHE A 418 -19.42 -10.38 -10.91
CA PHE A 418 -18.59 -9.52 -11.74
C PHE A 418 -18.93 -8.06 -11.46
N HIS A 419 -17.92 -7.24 -11.30
CA HIS A 419 -18.06 -5.80 -11.35
C HIS A 419 -18.08 -5.35 -12.81
N ALA A 420 -19.16 -4.68 -13.21
CA ALA A 420 -19.39 -4.28 -14.59
C ALA A 420 -19.05 -2.80 -14.76
N LEU A 421 -18.10 -2.53 -15.63
CA LEU A 421 -17.61 -1.19 -15.96
C LEU A 421 -17.80 -0.90 -17.45
N GLU A 422 -18.11 0.33 -17.78
CA GLU A 422 -18.21 0.82 -19.16
C GLU A 422 -17.16 1.89 -19.40
N PHE A 423 -16.36 1.70 -20.43
CA PHE A 423 -15.34 2.62 -20.85
C PHE A 423 -15.56 3.07 -22.29
N ASP A 424 -15.12 4.28 -22.61
CA ASP A 424 -14.90 4.73 -23.97
C ASP A 424 -13.41 4.63 -24.31
N TYR A 425 -13.11 4.11 -25.47
CA TYR A 425 -11.78 4.11 -26.04
C TYR A 425 -11.85 4.55 -27.49
N ASP A 426 -11.41 5.76 -27.76
CA ASP A 426 -11.40 6.38 -29.10
C ASP A 426 -12.79 6.37 -29.79
N GLY A 427 -13.84 6.69 -29.03
CA GLY A 427 -15.23 6.70 -29.48
C GLY A 427 -15.88 5.33 -29.62
N GLN A 428 -15.24 4.28 -29.11
CA GLN A 428 -15.78 2.92 -29.06
C GLN A 428 -16.13 2.51 -27.63
N HIS A 429 -17.34 1.98 -27.44
CA HIS A 429 -17.72 1.42 -26.13
C HIS A 429 -16.96 0.11 -25.86
N VAL A 430 -16.38 0.04 -24.68
CA VAL A 430 -15.67 -1.13 -24.18
C VAL A 430 -16.28 -1.51 -22.84
N PHE A 431 -16.73 -2.75 -22.73
CA PHE A 431 -17.36 -3.29 -21.52
C PHE A 431 -16.38 -4.19 -20.80
N VAL A 432 -16.14 -3.92 -19.52
CA VAL A 432 -15.19 -4.67 -18.71
C VAL A 432 -15.93 -5.31 -17.56
N PHE A 433 -15.74 -6.62 -17.43
CA PHE A 433 -16.31 -7.42 -16.36
C PHE A 433 -15.18 -8.02 -15.53
N TYR A 434 -15.05 -7.57 -14.31
CA TYR A 434 -13.97 -7.95 -13.41
C TYR A 434 -14.51 -8.74 -12.23
N CYS A 435 -13.95 -9.93 -12.00
CA CYS A 435 -14.24 -10.77 -10.86
C CYS A 435 -13.00 -10.92 -10.00
N LEU A 436 -13.13 -10.66 -8.70
CA LEU A 436 -12.20 -11.11 -7.68
C LEU A 436 -12.88 -12.22 -6.89
N TRP A 437 -12.32 -13.40 -6.92
CA TRP A 437 -12.82 -14.58 -6.22
C TRP A 437 -11.85 -14.96 -5.09
N GLU A 438 -12.39 -15.26 -3.93
CA GLU A 438 -11.67 -15.87 -2.82
C GLU A 438 -12.18 -17.30 -2.61
N ASP A 439 -11.26 -18.23 -2.33
CA ASP A 439 -11.58 -19.63 -2.04
C ASP A 439 -12.22 -19.74 -0.65
N ARG A 440 -13.52 -19.44 -0.54
CA ARG A 440 -14.32 -19.52 0.69
C ARG A 440 -15.17 -20.77 0.72
N ARG A 441 -15.60 -21.18 1.91
CA ARG A 441 -16.50 -22.33 2.11
C ARG A 441 -17.85 -22.15 1.42
N GLU A 442 -18.41 -20.95 1.50
CA GLU A 442 -19.70 -20.62 0.91
C GLU A 442 -19.49 -19.77 -0.35
N ALA A 443 -19.75 -20.41 -1.50
CA ALA A 443 -19.53 -19.77 -2.80
C ALA A 443 -20.49 -18.61 -3.13
N GLY A 444 -21.47 -18.33 -2.27
CA GLY A 444 -22.43 -17.22 -2.45
C GLY A 444 -21.95 -15.87 -1.96
N GLU A 445 -20.97 -15.86 -1.06
CA GLU A 445 -20.53 -14.64 -0.34
C GLU A 445 -19.13 -14.21 -0.79
N GLN A 446 -19.01 -13.87 -2.07
CA GLN A 446 -17.75 -13.36 -2.57
C GLN A 446 -17.55 -11.88 -2.18
N PRO A 447 -16.31 -11.47 -1.84
CA PRO A 447 -16.02 -10.08 -1.53
C PRO A 447 -16.34 -9.22 -2.74
N ARG A 448 -17.10 -8.15 -2.52
CA ARG A 448 -17.31 -7.14 -3.55
C ARG A 448 -16.00 -6.40 -3.82
N ILE A 449 -15.75 -6.06 -5.07
CA ILE A 449 -14.48 -5.48 -5.52
C ILE A 449 -14.31 -4.06 -5.00
N ARG A 450 -15.42 -3.37 -4.72
CA ARG A 450 -15.42 -1.99 -4.26
C ARG A 450 -15.09 -1.92 -2.77
N ASP A 451 -14.28 -0.94 -2.40
CA ASP A 451 -13.83 -0.67 -1.01
C ASP A 451 -14.96 0.01 -0.19
N ASP A 452 -16.18 -0.50 -0.33
CA ASP A 452 -17.36 -0.06 0.38
C ASP A 452 -17.54 -0.79 1.72
N TRP A 453 -18.53 -0.38 2.49
CA TRP A 453 -18.83 -0.99 3.79
C TRP A 453 -19.18 -2.48 3.69
N ASP A 454 -19.82 -2.91 2.61
CA ASP A 454 -20.18 -4.31 2.39
C ASP A 454 -18.93 -5.20 2.26
N HIS A 455 -17.91 -4.72 1.55
CA HIS A 455 -16.62 -5.42 1.47
C HIS A 455 -15.93 -5.55 2.83
N ARG A 456 -16.02 -4.52 3.66
CA ARG A 456 -15.45 -4.53 5.02
C ARG A 456 -16.20 -5.47 5.95
N LEU A 457 -17.53 -5.59 5.80
CA LEU A 457 -18.32 -6.57 6.54
C LEU A 457 -17.92 -8.00 6.20
N VAL A 458 -17.75 -8.32 4.91
CA VAL A 458 -17.24 -9.63 4.48
C VAL A 458 -15.84 -9.90 5.05
N GLY A 459 -14.98 -8.89 5.13
CA GLY A 459 -13.68 -9.00 5.80
C GLY A 459 -13.78 -9.30 7.29
N LEU A 460 -14.81 -8.79 7.99
CA LEU A 460 -15.07 -9.11 9.39
C LEU A 460 -15.67 -10.51 9.57
N GLU A 461 -16.51 -10.97 8.64
CA GLU A 461 -17.01 -12.35 8.63
C GLU A 461 -15.89 -13.37 8.55
N SER A 462 -14.84 -13.10 7.75
CA SER A 462 -13.65 -13.94 7.72
C SER A 462 -13.00 -14.14 9.09
N VAL A 463 -13.11 -13.15 9.98
CA VAL A 463 -12.62 -13.26 11.37
C VAL A 463 -13.47 -14.24 12.17
N ILE A 464 -14.79 -14.16 12.01
CA ILE A 464 -15.75 -14.99 12.75
C ILE A 464 -15.62 -16.45 12.31
N PHE A 465 -15.47 -16.69 11.01
CA PHE A 465 -15.31 -18.04 10.46
C PHE A 465 -13.88 -18.58 10.53
N GLY A 466 -12.91 -17.77 10.96
CA GLY A 466 -11.50 -18.16 11.05
C GLY A 466 -10.84 -18.37 9.69
N GLU A 467 -11.29 -17.70 8.65
CA GLU A 467 -10.77 -17.81 7.29
C GLU A 467 -9.63 -16.83 7.06
N ARG A 468 -8.42 -17.33 6.87
CA ARG A 468 -7.25 -16.53 6.47
C ARG A 468 -6.44 -17.25 5.40
N ASN A 469 -5.56 -16.53 4.73
CA ASN A 469 -4.63 -17.08 3.74
C ASN A 469 -5.33 -17.86 2.61
N LEU A 470 -6.57 -17.46 2.27
CA LEU A 470 -7.34 -18.08 1.20
C LEU A 470 -6.65 -17.88 -0.15
N GLY A 471 -6.83 -18.84 -1.04
CA GLY A 471 -6.51 -18.68 -2.46
C GLY A 471 -7.34 -17.55 -3.06
N GLN A 472 -6.73 -16.82 -3.98
CA GLN A 472 -7.36 -15.70 -4.68
C GLN A 472 -7.28 -15.97 -6.18
N GLN A 473 -8.30 -15.55 -6.93
CA GLN A 473 -8.21 -15.51 -8.38
C GLN A 473 -8.98 -14.31 -8.93
N THR A 474 -8.44 -13.74 -9.99
CA THR A 474 -9.09 -12.66 -10.72
C THR A 474 -9.38 -13.11 -12.14
N LEU A 475 -10.54 -12.74 -12.63
CA LEU A 475 -10.92 -12.89 -14.04
C LEU A 475 -11.40 -11.52 -14.53
N GLU A 476 -10.67 -10.93 -15.47
CA GLU A 476 -11.04 -9.73 -16.17
C GLU A 476 -11.41 -10.09 -17.61
N ILE A 477 -12.59 -9.69 -18.04
CA ILE A 477 -13.08 -9.90 -19.40
C ILE A 477 -13.41 -8.54 -20.00
N VAL A 478 -12.76 -8.24 -21.12
CA VAL A 478 -12.94 -7.00 -21.89
C VAL A 478 -13.67 -7.37 -23.19
N ILE A 479 -14.79 -6.71 -23.45
CA ILE A 479 -15.62 -6.97 -24.64
C ILE A 479 -15.83 -5.67 -25.39
N SER A 480 -15.57 -5.68 -26.69
CA SER A 480 -15.87 -4.57 -27.59
C SER A 480 -16.65 -5.03 -28.82
N GLY A 481 -17.33 -4.09 -29.48
CA GLY A 481 -18.16 -4.39 -30.65
C GLY A 481 -19.66 -4.43 -30.39
N TYR A 482 -20.10 -4.26 -29.14
CA TYR A 482 -21.51 -4.08 -28.80
C TYR A 482 -21.83 -2.59 -28.60
N ALA A 483 -23.06 -2.23 -28.93
CA ALA A 483 -23.54 -0.85 -28.78
C ALA A 483 -24.12 -0.56 -27.39
N THR A 484 -24.51 -1.59 -26.64
CA THR A 484 -25.16 -1.44 -25.35
C THR A 484 -24.59 -2.42 -24.30
N PRO A 485 -24.55 -2.02 -23.02
CA PRO A 485 -24.06 -2.89 -21.94
C PRO A 485 -24.92 -4.13 -21.76
N GLN A 486 -26.23 -4.08 -22.03
CA GLN A 486 -27.13 -5.23 -21.95
C GLN A 486 -26.78 -6.31 -23.00
N GLN A 487 -26.34 -5.90 -24.19
CA GLN A 487 -25.86 -6.82 -25.23
C GLN A 487 -24.57 -7.51 -24.80
N ALA A 488 -23.61 -6.75 -24.28
CA ALA A 488 -22.34 -7.27 -23.78
C ALA A 488 -22.56 -8.23 -22.58
N GLU A 489 -23.40 -7.86 -21.62
CA GLU A 489 -23.76 -8.70 -20.48
C GLU A 489 -24.46 -9.98 -20.94
N GLY A 490 -25.41 -9.88 -21.88
CA GLY A 490 -26.10 -11.04 -22.45
C GLY A 490 -25.14 -12.02 -23.16
N ALA A 491 -24.14 -11.49 -23.87
CA ALA A 491 -23.09 -12.29 -24.49
C ALA A 491 -22.21 -12.96 -23.44
N LEU A 492 -21.80 -12.22 -22.41
CA LEU A 492 -21.01 -12.76 -21.31
C LEU A 492 -21.74 -13.93 -20.63
N ARG A 493 -23.02 -13.76 -20.27
CA ARG A 493 -23.83 -14.80 -19.66
C ARG A 493 -23.89 -16.09 -20.48
N ARG A 494 -24.03 -15.97 -21.81
CA ARG A 494 -24.05 -17.14 -22.72
C ARG A 494 -22.71 -17.87 -22.77
N GLN A 495 -21.60 -17.12 -22.79
CA GLN A 495 -20.27 -17.72 -22.93
C GLN A 495 -19.72 -18.28 -21.63
N MET A 496 -20.02 -17.66 -20.47
CA MET A 496 -19.48 -18.09 -19.19
C MET A 496 -19.79 -19.54 -18.83
N VAL A 497 -20.92 -20.08 -19.30
CA VAL A 497 -21.29 -21.50 -19.06
C VAL A 497 -20.25 -22.46 -19.67
N SER A 498 -19.66 -22.11 -20.81
CA SER A 498 -18.63 -22.91 -21.49
C SER A 498 -17.20 -22.57 -21.02
N LEU A 499 -16.97 -21.37 -20.54
CA LEU A 499 -15.64 -20.86 -20.15
C LEU A 499 -15.26 -21.23 -18.70
N ILE A 500 -16.21 -21.68 -17.87
CA ILE A 500 -15.95 -22.06 -16.48
C ILE A 500 -15.91 -23.58 -16.34
N LYS A 501 -14.80 -24.06 -15.75
CA LYS A 501 -14.63 -25.44 -15.26
C LYS A 501 -14.73 -25.45 -13.73
N THR A 502 -15.63 -26.25 -13.19
CA THR A 502 -15.82 -26.53 -11.75
C THR A 502 -15.18 -27.83 -11.35
#